data_0b16693482b747309c874ef6ed6e58bf
#
_entry.id   0b16693482b747309c874ef6ed6e58bf
#
_cell.length_a   1.000
_cell.length_b   1.000
_cell.length_c   1.000
_cell.angle_alpha   90.00
_cell.angle_beta   90.00
_cell.angle_gamma   90.00
#
_symmetry.space_group_name_H-M   'P 1'
#
loop_
_entity.id
_entity.type
_entity.pdbx_description
1 polymer ?
#
loop_
_entity_poly.entity_id
_entity_poly.type
_entity_poly.pdbx_seq_one_letter_code
_entity_poly.pdbx_strand_id
1 'polypeptide(L)'
;MAIFTNQATLTYNGSTTNSNIAYGELLDVLVATKTSVERNYTPGQLVTYVVTLRNTGNTSLTGLVVTDNLGGYDFNGTMVYPLTYQDGSAALFTSGVPQAAPAVAAGPPLVFSDISVPAGGDVV
;
A
#
# COMPACT_ATOMS: atom_id res chain seq x y z
N MET A 1 13.46 -2.30 -8.32
CA MET A 1 13.26 -2.18 -9.79
C MET A 1 13.22 -3.56 -10.41
N ALA A 2 12.24 -3.85 -11.22
CA ALA A 2 12.15 -5.09 -11.98
C ALA A 2 12.33 -4.77 -13.47
N ILE A 3 13.23 -5.51 -14.13
CA ILE A 3 13.44 -5.42 -15.58
C ILE A 3 12.69 -6.59 -16.22
N PHE A 4 11.91 -6.32 -17.26
CA PHE A 4 11.30 -7.35 -18.08
C PHE A 4 11.73 -7.21 -19.53
N THR A 5 11.70 -8.34 -20.25
CA THR A 5 12.05 -8.39 -21.67
C THR A 5 10.87 -8.90 -22.47
N ASN A 6 10.75 -8.42 -23.69
CA ASN A 6 9.76 -8.88 -24.65
C ASN A 6 10.41 -9.08 -26.02
N GLN A 7 10.10 -10.20 -26.67
CA GLN A 7 10.61 -10.56 -27.99
C GLN A 7 9.51 -11.23 -28.80
N ALA A 8 9.42 -10.88 -30.08
CA ALA A 8 8.53 -11.52 -31.03
C ALA A 8 9.28 -12.55 -31.88
N THR A 9 8.55 -13.56 -32.37
CA THR A 9 9.04 -14.56 -33.31
C THR A 9 8.24 -14.48 -34.60
N LEU A 10 8.93 -14.57 -35.74
CA LEU A 10 8.34 -14.69 -37.05
C LEU A 10 8.66 -16.07 -37.62
N THR A 11 7.63 -16.80 -38.03
CA THR A 11 7.80 -18.08 -38.72
C THR A 11 7.27 -17.96 -40.15
N TYR A 12 8.10 -18.32 -41.13
CA TYR A 12 7.79 -18.28 -42.55
C TYR A 12 8.49 -19.45 -43.28
N ASN A 13 7.74 -20.20 -44.07
CA ASN A 13 8.25 -21.34 -44.84
C ASN A 13 9.11 -22.34 -44.01
N GLY A 14 8.69 -22.63 -42.79
CA GLY A 14 9.40 -23.53 -41.89
C GLY A 14 10.66 -22.94 -41.23
N SER A 15 11.00 -21.68 -41.51
CA SER A 15 12.05 -20.94 -40.86
C SER A 15 11.50 -20.03 -39.79
N THR A 16 12.20 -19.91 -38.67
CA THR A 16 11.84 -19.02 -37.55
C THR A 16 12.96 -18.00 -37.34
N THR A 17 12.59 -16.74 -37.25
CA THR A 17 13.52 -15.66 -36.87
C THR A 17 12.93 -14.88 -35.70
N ASN A 18 13.79 -14.34 -34.85
CA ASN A 18 13.41 -13.57 -33.71
C ASN A 18 13.59 -12.08 -33.98
N SER A 19 12.72 -11.25 -33.40
CA SER A 19 12.95 -9.81 -33.34
C SER A 19 14.14 -9.49 -32.40
N ASN A 20 14.54 -8.22 -32.35
CA ASN A 20 15.30 -7.69 -31.24
C ASN A 20 14.53 -7.91 -29.93
N ILE A 21 15.25 -7.87 -28.83
CA ILE A 21 14.67 -7.89 -27.49
C ILE A 21 14.36 -6.44 -27.09
N ALA A 22 13.10 -6.18 -26.70
CA ALA A 22 12.70 -4.94 -26.08
C ALA A 22 12.81 -5.08 -24.56
N TYR A 23 13.27 -4.05 -23.90
CA TYR A 23 13.43 -3.99 -22.45
C TYR A 23 12.44 -2.99 -21.87
N GLY A 24 11.86 -3.35 -20.74
CA GLY A 24 11.06 -2.45 -19.92
C GLY A 24 11.52 -2.52 -18.47
N GLU A 25 11.41 -1.43 -17.76
CA GLU A 25 11.74 -1.33 -16.35
C GLU A 25 10.50 -0.95 -15.57
N LEU A 26 10.16 -1.74 -14.53
CA LEU A 26 9.11 -1.42 -13.58
C LEU A 26 9.73 -0.60 -12.45
N LEU A 27 9.40 0.68 -12.40
CA LEU A 27 9.83 1.56 -11.31
C LEU A 27 8.90 1.42 -10.11
N ASP A 28 9.50 1.22 -8.95
CA ASP A 28 8.80 1.26 -7.68
C ASP A 28 8.71 2.72 -7.21
N VAL A 29 7.57 3.34 -7.43
CA VAL A 29 7.35 4.77 -7.17
C VAL A 29 6.53 5.05 -5.91
N LEU A 30 5.97 4.02 -5.28
CA LEU A 30 5.16 4.14 -4.08
C LEU A 30 5.91 3.60 -2.87
N VAL A 31 6.07 4.45 -1.86
CA VAL A 31 6.70 4.09 -0.58
C VAL A 31 5.68 4.24 0.53
N ALA A 32 5.58 3.24 1.39
CA ALA A 32 4.72 3.26 2.57
C ALA A 32 5.57 3.14 3.84
N THR A 33 5.26 3.97 4.84
CA THR A 33 5.83 3.87 6.17
C THR A 33 4.73 3.89 7.22
N LYS A 34 4.96 3.20 8.34
CA LYS A 34 4.05 3.19 9.49
C LYS A 34 4.84 3.43 10.77
N THR A 35 4.36 4.35 11.59
CA THR A 35 4.95 4.65 12.89
C THR A 35 3.88 4.67 13.97
N SER A 36 4.26 4.33 15.19
CA SER A 36 3.42 4.51 16.37
C SER A 36 3.80 5.83 17.05
N VAL A 37 2.83 6.60 17.47
CA VAL A 37 3.03 7.83 18.24
C VAL A 37 3.49 7.46 19.66
N GLU A 38 2.86 6.47 20.26
CA GLU A 38 3.21 5.96 21.59
C GLU A 38 4.26 4.87 21.49
N ARG A 39 5.26 4.91 22.36
CA ARG A 39 6.28 3.85 22.49
C ARG A 39 5.89 2.77 23.48
N ASN A 40 5.18 3.15 24.53
CA ASN A 40 4.70 2.27 25.59
C ASN A 40 3.21 2.48 25.78
N TYR A 41 2.49 1.42 26.04
CA TYR A 41 1.05 1.45 26.28
C TYR A 41 0.65 0.40 27.31
N THR A 42 -0.48 0.64 27.96
CA THR A 42 -1.12 -0.28 28.89
C THR A 42 -2.38 -0.89 28.25
N PRO A 43 -2.86 -2.04 28.71
CA PRO A 43 -4.11 -2.61 28.23
C PRO A 43 -5.27 -1.61 28.30
N GLY A 44 -6.05 -1.51 27.19
CA GLY A 44 -7.18 -0.58 27.07
C GLY A 44 -6.82 0.86 26.70
N GLN A 45 -5.54 1.18 26.58
CA GLN A 45 -5.09 2.50 26.12
C GLN A 45 -5.30 2.66 24.62
N LEU A 46 -5.67 3.87 24.17
CA LEU A 46 -5.67 4.24 22.77
C LEU A 46 -4.23 4.36 22.26
N VAL A 47 -3.97 3.79 21.11
CA VAL A 47 -2.69 3.85 20.41
C VAL A 47 -2.91 4.50 19.06
N THR A 48 -2.09 5.51 18.72
CA THR A 48 -2.19 6.21 17.44
C THR A 48 -1.07 5.75 16.50
N TYR A 49 -1.45 5.33 15.32
CA TYR A 49 -0.54 5.02 14.22
C TYR A 49 -0.61 6.07 13.13
N VAL A 50 0.53 6.37 12.55
CA VAL A 50 0.68 7.24 11.39
C VAL A 50 1.19 6.41 10.22
N VAL A 51 0.42 6.36 9.15
CA VAL A 51 0.79 5.70 7.88
C VAL A 51 1.01 6.77 6.84
N THR A 52 2.20 6.82 6.26
CA THR A 52 2.54 7.77 5.20
C THR A 52 2.74 7.00 3.91
N LEU A 53 2.04 7.42 2.86
CA LEU A 53 2.20 6.94 1.49
C LEU A 53 2.83 8.07 0.67
N ARG A 54 3.98 7.80 0.05
CA ARG A 54 4.67 8.76 -0.80
C ARG A 54 4.75 8.23 -2.22
N ASN A 55 4.32 9.04 -3.17
CA ASN A 55 4.44 8.78 -4.59
C ASN A 55 5.59 9.61 -5.16
N THR A 56 6.66 8.96 -5.59
CA THR A 56 7.83 9.60 -6.20
C THR A 56 7.72 9.67 -7.73
N GLY A 57 6.66 9.12 -8.29
CA GLY A 57 6.39 9.14 -9.73
C GLY A 57 5.74 10.45 -10.20
N ASN A 58 5.57 10.56 -11.49
CA ASN A 58 4.99 11.73 -12.16
C ASN A 58 3.50 11.55 -12.52
N THR A 59 2.88 10.48 -12.05
CA THR A 59 1.46 10.16 -12.27
C THR A 59 0.80 9.93 -10.92
N SER A 60 -0.40 10.47 -10.72
CA SER A 60 -1.20 10.21 -9.53
C SER A 60 -1.63 8.75 -9.46
N LEU A 61 -1.58 8.17 -8.27
CA LEU A 61 -2.04 6.81 -7.99
C LEU A 61 -3.40 6.88 -7.30
N THR A 62 -4.35 6.09 -7.77
CA THR A 62 -5.74 6.07 -7.27
C THR A 62 -6.18 4.66 -6.93
N GLY A 63 -7.24 4.53 -6.13
CA GLY A 63 -7.79 3.23 -5.75
C GLY A 63 -6.86 2.39 -4.89
N LEU A 64 -5.97 3.04 -4.13
CA LEU A 64 -5.05 2.35 -3.23
C LEU A 64 -5.79 1.81 -2.01
N VAL A 65 -5.31 0.66 -1.54
CA VAL A 65 -5.84 -0.02 -0.35
C VAL A 65 -4.70 -0.20 0.65
N VAL A 66 -4.93 0.23 1.89
CA VAL A 66 -4.01 -0.01 3.01
C VAL A 66 -4.65 -1.05 3.93
N THR A 67 -3.93 -2.13 4.19
CA THR A 67 -4.37 -3.22 5.06
C THR A 67 -3.47 -3.32 6.27
N ASP A 68 -4.08 -3.38 7.46
CA ASP A 68 -3.38 -3.54 8.73
C ASP A 68 -3.87 -4.82 9.41
N ASN A 69 -2.94 -5.67 9.84
CA ASN A 69 -3.25 -6.93 10.49
C ASN A 69 -3.61 -6.80 11.98
N LEU A 70 -3.70 -5.58 12.52
CA LEU A 70 -4.02 -5.29 13.93
C LEU A 70 -3.12 -6.02 14.93
N GLY A 71 -1.85 -6.25 14.54
CA GLY A 71 -0.87 -6.97 15.34
C GLY A 71 -1.18 -8.46 15.49
N GLY A 72 -2.01 -9.03 14.61
CA GLY A 72 -2.45 -10.43 14.69
C GLY A 72 -1.29 -11.42 14.69
N TYR A 73 -1.38 -12.42 15.58
CA TYR A 73 -0.42 -13.51 15.69
C TYR A 73 -1.13 -14.82 16.08
N ASP A 74 -0.52 -15.94 15.71
CA ASP A 74 -1.01 -17.26 16.12
C ASP A 74 -0.56 -17.58 17.56
N PHE A 75 -1.52 -17.94 18.39
CA PHE A 75 -1.26 -18.46 19.74
C PHE A 75 -1.92 -19.83 19.88
N ASN A 76 -1.10 -20.86 19.87
CA ASN A 76 -1.54 -22.26 19.98
C ASN A 76 -2.64 -22.64 18.96
N GLY A 77 -2.50 -22.24 17.70
CA GLY A 77 -3.47 -22.53 16.64
C GLY A 77 -4.69 -21.59 16.61
N THR A 78 -4.70 -20.55 17.43
CA THR A 78 -5.75 -19.54 17.45
C THR A 78 -5.17 -18.16 17.12
N MET A 79 -5.75 -17.47 16.16
CA MET A 79 -5.36 -16.08 15.86
C MET A 79 -5.82 -15.13 16.96
N VAL A 80 -4.88 -14.35 17.48
CA VAL A 80 -5.13 -13.32 18.50
C VAL A 80 -4.81 -11.96 17.90
N TYR A 81 -5.69 -10.98 18.12
CA TYR A 81 -5.57 -9.63 17.65
C TYR A 81 -5.48 -8.66 18.84
N PRO A 82 -4.29 -8.15 19.19
CA PRO A 82 -4.12 -7.29 20.35
C PRO A 82 -4.68 -5.88 20.15
N LEU A 83 -4.90 -5.47 18.90
CA LEU A 83 -5.43 -4.15 18.57
C LEU A 83 -6.86 -4.26 18.03
N THR A 84 -7.66 -3.26 18.34
CA THR A 84 -9.02 -3.08 17.81
C THR A 84 -9.13 -1.67 17.24
N TYR A 85 -9.69 -1.54 16.05
CA TYR A 85 -9.93 -0.23 15.45
C TYR A 85 -10.96 0.56 16.25
N GLN A 86 -10.64 1.81 16.56
CA GLN A 86 -11.58 2.76 17.18
C GLN A 86 -12.41 3.41 16.08
N ASP A 87 -13.68 3.16 16.05
CA ASP A 87 -14.59 3.67 15.02
C ASP A 87 -14.55 5.20 14.93
N GLY A 88 -14.50 5.71 13.71
CA GLY A 88 -14.44 7.16 13.43
C GLY A 88 -13.08 7.82 13.75
N SER A 89 -12.06 7.07 14.11
CA SER A 89 -10.74 7.64 14.48
C SER A 89 -9.83 7.91 13.29
N ALA A 90 -10.16 7.41 12.10
CA ALA A 90 -9.33 7.62 10.91
C ALA A 90 -9.38 9.07 10.43
N ALA A 91 -8.22 9.63 10.14
CA ALA A 91 -8.07 10.93 9.51
C ALA A 91 -7.16 10.81 8.29
N LEU A 92 -7.41 11.61 7.26
CA LEU A 92 -6.68 11.59 6.01
C LEU A 92 -6.21 13.00 5.65
N PHE A 93 -4.94 13.11 5.27
CA PHE A 93 -4.31 14.36 4.84
C PHE A 93 -3.61 14.12 3.51
N THR A 94 -3.88 14.94 2.52
CA THR A 94 -3.17 14.93 1.24
C THR A 94 -2.27 16.14 1.16
N SER A 95 -0.96 15.94 1.06
CA SER A 95 0.06 17.00 1.06
C SER A 95 -0.16 18.02 2.19
N GLY A 96 -0.49 17.53 3.38
CA GLY A 96 -0.75 18.33 4.58
C GLY A 96 -2.14 18.95 4.67
N VAL A 97 -3.01 18.74 3.68
CA VAL A 97 -4.38 19.29 3.66
C VAL A 97 -5.38 18.22 4.12
N PRO A 98 -6.22 18.50 5.14
CA PRO A 98 -7.25 17.56 5.59
C PRO A 98 -8.23 17.18 4.48
N GLN A 99 -8.55 15.90 4.41
CA GLN A 99 -9.54 15.34 3.47
C GLN A 99 -10.64 14.60 4.24
N ALA A 100 -11.69 14.20 3.53
CA ALA A 100 -12.67 13.26 4.08
C ALA A 100 -11.96 11.95 4.48
N ALA A 101 -12.40 11.33 5.58
CA ALA A 101 -11.87 10.04 6.00
C ALA A 101 -12.05 8.98 4.91
N PRO A 102 -11.09 8.05 4.74
CA PRO A 102 -11.23 6.98 3.76
C PRO A 102 -12.35 6.02 4.16
N ALA A 103 -12.79 5.20 3.21
CA ALA A 103 -13.67 4.08 3.51
C ALA A 103 -12.92 3.07 4.39
N VAL A 104 -13.55 2.63 5.49
CA VAL A 104 -12.94 1.76 6.49
C VAL A 104 -13.73 0.48 6.67
N ALA A 105 -13.04 -0.67 6.61
CA ALA A 105 -13.53 -1.95 7.12
C ALA A 105 -12.73 -2.30 8.38
N ALA A 106 -13.38 -2.32 9.53
CA ALA A 106 -12.73 -2.40 10.84
C ALA A 106 -11.96 -3.72 11.09
N GLY A 107 -12.31 -4.77 10.35
CA GLY A 107 -11.58 -6.03 10.38
C GLY A 107 -11.82 -6.94 11.57
N PRO A 108 -10.88 -7.85 11.89
CA PRO A 108 -9.54 -8.05 11.26
C PRO A 108 -9.59 -8.71 9.87
N PRO A 109 -8.71 -8.31 8.91
CA PRO A 109 -7.79 -7.18 8.97
C PRO A 109 -8.51 -5.83 8.84
N LEU A 110 -7.92 -4.78 9.38
CA LEU A 110 -8.36 -3.40 9.16
C LEU A 110 -7.99 -2.97 7.73
N VAL A 111 -8.94 -2.44 6.99
CA VAL A 111 -8.74 -2.04 5.59
C VAL A 111 -9.23 -0.62 5.38
N PHE A 112 -8.38 0.20 4.78
CA PHE A 112 -8.71 1.53 4.25
C PHE A 112 -8.69 1.49 2.73
N SER A 113 -9.76 1.96 2.09
CA SER A 113 -9.95 1.89 0.64
C SER A 113 -10.08 3.27 0.01
N ASP A 114 -9.98 3.30 -1.32
CA ASP A 114 -10.17 4.50 -2.15
C ASP A 114 -9.19 5.64 -1.84
N ILE A 115 -7.96 5.29 -1.47
CA ILE A 115 -6.91 6.26 -1.22
C ILE A 115 -6.25 6.66 -2.53
N SER A 116 -6.01 7.97 -2.68
CA SER A 116 -5.30 8.53 -3.84
C SER A 116 -4.08 9.30 -3.38
N VAL A 117 -2.94 9.11 -4.06
CA VAL A 117 -1.70 9.81 -3.78
C VAL A 117 -1.29 10.60 -5.02
N PRO A 118 -1.20 11.94 -4.95
CA PRO A 118 -0.84 12.75 -6.10
C PRO A 118 0.58 12.48 -6.58
N ALA A 119 0.84 12.80 -7.84
CA ALA A 119 2.18 12.71 -8.42
C ALA A 119 3.18 13.55 -7.61
N GLY A 120 4.31 12.97 -7.22
CA GLY A 120 5.33 13.64 -6.41
C GLY A 120 4.88 14.07 -5.01
N GLY A 121 3.69 13.65 -4.57
CA GLY A 121 3.08 14.02 -3.30
C GLY A 121 3.04 12.90 -2.28
N ASP A 122 2.37 13.19 -1.17
CA ASP A 122 2.18 12.26 -0.08
C ASP A 122 0.76 12.31 0.48
N VAL A 123 0.40 11.23 1.16
CA VAL A 123 -0.83 11.07 1.93
C VAL A 123 -0.49 10.48 3.28
N VAL A 124 -1.10 11.03 4.31
CA VAL A 124 -0.94 10.58 5.69
C VAL A 124 -2.31 10.18 6.26
#